data_536f61935e2590fb2cb72dec64ce5dc7
#
_entry.id   536f61935e2590fb2cb72dec64ce5dc7
#
_cell.length_a   1.000
_cell.length_b   1.000
_cell.length_c   1.000
_cell.angle_alpha   90.00
_cell.angle_beta   90.00
_cell.angle_gamma   90.00
#
_symmetry.space_group_name_H-M   'P 1'
#
loop_
_entity.id
_entity.type
_entity.pdbx_description
1 polymer ?
#
loop_
_entity_poly.entity_id
_entity_poly.type
_entity_poly.pdbx_seq_one_letter_code
_entity_poly.pdbx_strand_id
1 'polypeptide(L)'
;MNVTARARNRVHLFIAVIAASAMIGASYAVLLDVVIRSEFTPSSLTRGAIRGTIIGLIMWSFEMFLSYGQMGARLRRSSFATSLILRTIASTAILMTAIIVSRAIVSSRGHSTEMYLAIGFLRDTGVALFIVFGIHFVLQVKQIIG
;
A
#
# COMPACT_ATOMS: atom_id res chain seq x y z
N MET A 1 -9.88 27.21 -13.10
CA MET A 1 -10.12 26.24 -12.00
C MET A 1 -9.27 26.67 -10.80
N ASN A 2 -9.91 27.05 -9.67
CA ASN A 2 -9.26 27.68 -8.52
C ASN A 2 -8.22 26.78 -7.84
N VAL A 3 -7.04 27.30 -7.54
CA VAL A 3 -5.94 26.62 -6.84
C VAL A 3 -6.41 26.05 -5.48
N THR A 4 -7.28 26.77 -4.78
CA THR A 4 -7.88 26.35 -3.51
C THR A 4 -8.77 25.10 -3.62
N ALA A 5 -9.51 24.94 -4.71
CA ALA A 5 -10.36 23.76 -4.95
C ALA A 5 -9.49 22.51 -5.21
N ARG A 6 -8.39 22.66 -5.96
CA ARG A 6 -7.45 21.56 -6.20
C ARG A 6 -6.74 21.11 -4.92
N ALA A 7 -6.32 22.05 -4.08
CA ALA A 7 -5.68 21.74 -2.79
C ALA A 7 -6.66 21.00 -1.87
N ARG A 8 -7.90 21.47 -1.77
CA ARG A 8 -8.95 20.82 -0.96
C ARG A 8 -9.23 19.39 -1.42
N ASN A 9 -9.35 19.16 -2.72
CA ASN A 9 -9.59 17.81 -3.24
C ASN A 9 -8.44 16.86 -2.95
N ARG A 10 -7.18 17.34 -2.94
CA ARG A 10 -6.02 16.51 -2.58
C ARG A 10 -6.03 16.13 -1.11
N VAL A 11 -6.40 17.05 -0.21
CA VAL A 11 -6.50 16.78 1.23
C VAL A 11 -7.60 15.74 1.48
N HIS A 12 -8.77 15.89 0.86
CA HIS A 12 -9.85 14.89 0.99
C HIS A 12 -9.43 13.52 0.47
N LEU A 13 -8.74 13.46 -0.67
CA LEU A 13 -8.24 12.21 -1.23
C LEU A 13 -7.19 11.57 -0.30
N PHE A 14 -6.28 12.37 0.25
CA PHE A 14 -5.30 11.90 1.23
C PHE A 14 -5.97 11.28 2.46
N ILE A 15 -6.92 11.99 3.07
CA ILE A 15 -7.66 11.51 4.24
C ILE A 15 -8.41 10.21 3.89
N ALA A 16 -9.07 10.15 2.74
CA ALA A 16 -9.79 8.97 2.28
C ALA A 16 -8.85 7.75 2.10
N VAL A 17 -7.69 7.95 1.51
CA VAL A 17 -6.68 6.88 1.32
C VAL A 17 -6.16 6.37 2.66
N ILE A 18 -5.83 7.27 3.59
CA ILE A 18 -5.36 6.90 4.92
C ILE A 18 -6.44 6.16 5.71
N ALA A 19 -7.68 6.64 5.69
CA ALA A 19 -8.81 5.99 6.35
C ALA A 19 -9.07 4.59 5.76
N ALA A 20 -9.09 4.46 4.44
CA ALA A 20 -9.26 3.18 3.75
C ALA A 20 -8.12 2.20 4.11
N SER A 21 -6.88 2.66 4.13
CA SER A 21 -5.71 1.84 4.51
C SER A 21 -5.78 1.38 5.96
N ALA A 22 -6.22 2.25 6.87
CA ALA A 22 -6.44 1.89 8.27
C ALA A 22 -7.54 0.83 8.42
N MET A 23 -8.66 0.98 7.70
CA MET A 23 -9.76 0.02 7.71
C MET A 23 -9.33 -1.33 7.13
N ILE A 24 -8.61 -1.35 6.04
CA ILE A 24 -8.06 -2.59 5.43
C ILE A 24 -7.12 -3.27 6.42
N GLY A 25 -6.21 -2.53 7.04
CA GLY A 25 -5.29 -3.06 8.04
C GLY A 25 -6.00 -3.65 9.26
N ALA A 26 -7.02 -2.96 9.77
CA ALA A 26 -7.85 -3.45 10.86
C ALA A 26 -8.61 -4.73 10.47
N SER A 27 -9.28 -4.73 9.33
CA SER A 27 -10.02 -5.88 8.82
C SER A 27 -9.13 -7.10 8.59
N TYR A 28 -7.93 -6.89 8.04
CA TYR A 28 -6.95 -7.96 7.84
C TYR A 28 -6.48 -8.55 9.18
N ALA A 29 -6.23 -7.71 10.18
CA ALA A 29 -5.83 -8.17 11.51
C ALA A 29 -6.92 -9.00 12.19
N VAL A 30 -8.18 -8.58 12.08
CA VAL A 30 -9.34 -9.32 12.59
C VAL A 30 -9.48 -10.67 11.86
N LEU A 31 -9.37 -10.68 10.55
CA LEU A 31 -9.44 -11.89 9.74
C LEU A 31 -8.37 -12.91 10.17
N LEU A 32 -7.12 -12.44 10.36
CA LEU A 32 -6.03 -13.31 10.83
C LEU A 32 -6.29 -13.86 12.24
N ASP A 33 -6.80 -13.05 13.15
CA ASP A 33 -7.13 -13.50 14.51
C ASP A 33 -8.24 -14.56 14.48
N VAL A 34 -9.31 -14.31 13.75
CA VAL A 34 -10.44 -15.24 13.66
C VAL A 34 -10.06 -16.54 12.94
N VAL A 35 -9.33 -16.44 11.81
CA VAL A 35 -9.01 -17.62 10.98
C VAL A 35 -7.86 -18.45 11.57
N ILE A 36 -6.84 -17.79 12.13
CA ILE A 36 -5.63 -18.50 12.59
C ILE A 36 -5.69 -18.82 14.08
N ARG A 37 -6.22 -17.91 14.90
CA ARG A 37 -6.22 -18.04 16.37
C ARG A 37 -7.55 -18.47 16.95
N SER A 38 -8.62 -18.42 16.15
CA SER A 38 -10.01 -18.67 16.60
C SER A 38 -10.46 -17.76 17.75
N GLU A 39 -9.75 -16.64 17.97
CA GLU A 39 -10.02 -15.70 19.05
C GLU A 39 -9.93 -14.27 18.51
N PHE A 40 -10.90 -13.43 18.87
CA PHE A 40 -10.88 -12.02 18.56
C PHE A 40 -10.28 -11.22 19.71
N THR A 41 -9.22 -10.46 19.43
CA THR A 41 -8.59 -9.59 20.41
C THR A 41 -8.76 -8.11 19.99
N PRO A 42 -9.42 -7.24 20.78
CA PRO A 42 -9.59 -5.83 20.43
C PRO A 42 -8.28 -5.09 20.14
N SER A 43 -7.18 -5.50 20.79
CA SER A 43 -5.85 -4.92 20.55
C SER A 43 -5.30 -5.23 19.17
N SER A 44 -5.74 -6.29 18.49
CA SER A 44 -5.32 -6.62 17.13
C SER A 44 -5.92 -5.66 16.11
N LEU A 45 -7.18 -5.25 16.32
CA LEU A 45 -7.85 -4.25 15.49
C LEU A 45 -7.09 -2.91 15.52
N THR A 46 -6.72 -2.44 16.71
CA THR A 46 -5.95 -1.18 16.85
C THR A 46 -4.57 -1.30 16.20
N ARG A 47 -3.85 -2.41 16.44
CA ARG A 47 -2.55 -2.66 15.80
C ARG A 47 -2.66 -2.76 14.28
N GLY A 48 -3.70 -3.42 13.79
CA GLY A 48 -4.00 -3.51 12.36
C GLY A 48 -4.28 -2.14 11.74
N ALA A 49 -5.10 -1.31 12.40
CA ALA A 49 -5.39 0.05 11.95
C ALA A 49 -4.12 0.92 11.88
N ILE A 50 -3.28 0.88 12.91
CA ILE A 50 -2.00 1.62 12.95
C ILE A 50 -1.07 1.16 11.81
N ARG A 51 -0.92 -0.16 11.61
CA ARG A 51 -0.12 -0.71 10.50
C ARG A 51 -0.66 -0.25 9.14
N GLY A 52 -1.96 -0.35 8.93
CA GLY A 52 -2.62 0.12 7.71
C GLY A 52 -2.38 1.60 7.45
N THR A 53 -2.46 2.44 8.49
CA THR A 53 -2.16 3.87 8.40
C THR A 53 -0.71 4.12 7.96
N ILE A 54 0.27 3.44 8.57
CA ILE A 54 1.69 3.58 8.22
C ILE A 54 1.92 3.17 6.76
N ILE A 55 1.36 2.03 6.35
CA ILE A 55 1.45 1.54 4.97
C ILE A 55 0.81 2.55 4.00
N GLY A 56 -0.38 3.08 4.33
CA GLY A 56 -1.06 4.08 3.53
C GLY A 56 -0.26 5.36 3.35
N LEU A 57 0.39 5.84 4.42
CA LEU A 57 1.26 7.03 4.38
C LEU A 57 2.47 6.82 3.45
N ILE A 58 3.14 5.68 3.56
CA ILE A 58 4.30 5.35 2.73
C ILE A 58 3.88 5.22 1.27
N MET A 59 2.80 4.50 0.98
CA MET A 59 2.29 4.32 -0.37
C MET A 59 1.83 5.64 -0.99
N TRP A 60 1.12 6.48 -0.24
CA TRP A 60 0.72 7.81 -0.70
C TRP A 60 1.92 8.68 -1.05
N SER A 61 2.93 8.71 -0.19
CA SER A 61 4.15 9.49 -0.42
C SER A 61 4.87 9.02 -1.69
N PHE A 62 4.92 7.72 -1.91
CA PHE A 62 5.52 7.12 -3.10
C PHE A 62 4.73 7.46 -4.38
N GLU A 63 3.40 7.37 -4.35
CA GLU A 63 2.56 7.74 -5.50
C GLU A 63 2.68 9.23 -5.84
N MET A 64 2.80 10.09 -4.83
CA MET A 64 3.07 11.51 -5.03
C MET A 64 4.44 11.72 -5.69
N PHE A 65 5.47 11.01 -5.23
CA PHE A 65 6.80 11.07 -5.84
C PHE A 65 6.78 10.59 -7.31
N LEU A 66 6.10 9.49 -7.61
CA LEU A 66 5.94 9.01 -8.99
C LEU A 66 5.14 9.97 -9.86
N SER A 67 4.10 10.60 -9.32
CA SER A 67 3.25 11.50 -10.09
C SER A 67 3.93 12.81 -10.46
N TYR A 68 4.77 13.34 -9.58
CA TYR A 68 5.39 14.66 -9.75
C TYR A 68 6.91 14.60 -9.99
N GLY A 69 7.55 13.45 -9.80
CA GLY A 69 8.99 13.30 -9.96
C GLY A 69 9.43 13.09 -11.42
N GLN A 70 10.73 13.23 -11.64
CA GLN A 70 11.36 12.97 -12.95
C GLN A 70 11.16 11.54 -13.44
N MET A 71 11.10 10.58 -12.50
CA MET A 71 10.87 9.16 -12.80
C MET A 71 9.48 8.95 -13.39
N GLY A 72 8.46 9.62 -12.84
CA GLY A 72 7.11 9.58 -13.38
C GLY A 72 7.02 10.20 -14.78
N ALA A 73 7.78 11.27 -15.04
CA ALA A 73 7.84 11.86 -16.39
C ALA A 73 8.46 10.88 -17.41
N ARG A 74 9.51 10.16 -17.04
CA ARG A 74 10.12 9.11 -17.89
C ARG A 74 9.17 7.95 -18.13
N LEU A 75 8.47 7.50 -17.10
CA LEU A 75 7.47 6.41 -17.20
C LEU A 75 6.31 6.77 -18.14
N ARG A 76 5.87 8.03 -18.13
CA ARG A 76 4.81 8.49 -19.03
C ARG A 76 5.24 8.51 -20.51
N ARG A 77 6.53 8.57 -20.79
CA ARG A 77 7.11 8.53 -22.15
C ARG A 77 7.46 7.13 -22.63
N SER A 78 7.45 6.13 -21.75
CA SER A 78 7.74 4.74 -22.08
C SER A 78 6.51 4.04 -22.67
N SER A 79 6.72 2.84 -23.26
CA SER A 79 5.62 2.03 -23.75
C SER A 79 4.68 1.61 -22.59
N PHE A 80 3.42 1.33 -22.92
CA PHE A 80 2.42 0.86 -21.96
C PHE A 80 2.92 -0.31 -21.12
N ALA A 81 3.46 -1.35 -21.77
CA ALA A 81 3.96 -2.53 -21.08
C ALA A 81 5.12 -2.23 -20.15
N THR A 82 6.11 -1.43 -20.60
CA THR A 82 7.26 -1.03 -19.78
C THR A 82 6.83 -0.19 -18.59
N SER A 83 5.93 0.77 -18.79
CA SER A 83 5.40 1.60 -17.71
C SER A 83 4.64 0.77 -16.69
N LEU A 84 3.81 -0.17 -17.14
CA LEU A 84 3.03 -1.06 -16.27
C LEU A 84 3.95 -1.95 -15.42
N ILE A 85 4.92 -2.61 -16.03
CA ILE A 85 5.85 -3.50 -15.32
C ILE A 85 6.68 -2.73 -14.29
N LEU A 86 7.30 -1.61 -14.70
CA LEU A 86 8.14 -0.82 -13.79
C LEU A 86 7.35 -0.24 -12.62
N ARG A 87 6.14 0.27 -12.85
CA ARG A 87 5.27 0.75 -11.77
C ARG A 87 4.87 -0.37 -10.83
N THR A 88 4.50 -1.53 -11.35
CA THR A 88 4.13 -2.68 -10.54
C THR A 88 5.27 -3.14 -9.66
N ILE A 89 6.48 -3.30 -10.21
CA ILE A 89 7.66 -3.72 -9.46
C ILE A 89 7.99 -2.67 -8.37
N ALA A 90 8.04 -1.40 -8.72
CA ALA A 90 8.36 -0.33 -7.79
C ALA A 90 7.32 -0.23 -6.66
N SER A 91 6.04 -0.23 -6.99
CA SER A 91 4.96 -0.16 -5.99
C SER A 91 4.94 -1.39 -5.08
N THR A 92 5.21 -2.58 -5.63
CA THR A 92 5.30 -3.81 -4.82
C THR A 92 6.49 -3.76 -3.87
N ALA A 93 7.67 -3.32 -4.33
CA ALA A 93 8.84 -3.17 -3.48
C ALA A 93 8.59 -2.18 -2.33
N ILE A 94 7.96 -1.04 -2.61
CA ILE A 94 7.59 -0.06 -1.60
C ILE A 94 6.53 -0.61 -0.64
N LEU A 95 5.52 -1.31 -1.14
CA LEU A 95 4.50 -1.94 -0.30
C LEU A 95 5.11 -2.96 0.66
N MET A 96 6.00 -3.82 0.18
CA MET A 96 6.69 -4.80 1.02
C MET A 96 7.59 -4.13 2.06
N THR A 97 8.30 -3.07 1.68
CA THR A 97 9.08 -2.25 2.62
C THR A 97 8.18 -1.62 3.68
N ALA A 98 7.03 -1.07 3.28
CA ALA A 98 6.05 -0.48 4.20
C ALA A 98 5.49 -1.51 5.20
N ILE A 99 5.23 -2.74 4.75
CA ILE A 99 4.79 -3.84 5.61
C ILE A 99 5.87 -4.18 6.66
N ILE A 100 7.13 -4.30 6.24
CA ILE A 100 8.25 -4.58 7.16
C ILE A 100 8.42 -3.45 8.17
N VAL A 101 8.45 -2.20 7.72
CA VAL A 101 8.59 -1.02 8.58
C VAL A 101 7.42 -0.92 9.57
N SER A 102 6.19 -1.12 9.11
CA SER A 102 5.01 -1.08 9.98
C SER A 102 5.04 -2.18 11.05
N ARG A 103 5.56 -3.36 10.71
CA ARG A 103 5.78 -4.45 11.67
C ARG A 103 6.84 -4.09 12.70
N ALA A 104 7.97 -3.54 12.27
CA ALA A 104 9.05 -3.12 13.15
C ALA A 104 8.60 -2.03 14.15
N ILE A 105 7.79 -1.08 13.70
CA ILE A 105 7.26 0.01 14.56
C ILE A 105 6.23 -0.52 15.57
N VAL A 106 5.30 -1.37 15.13
CA VAL A 106 4.18 -1.82 15.97
C VAL A 106 4.54 -3.02 16.83
N SER A 107 5.54 -3.81 16.44
CA SER A 107 6.05 -4.93 17.23
C SER A 107 7.18 -4.48 18.12
N SER A 108 6.93 -4.39 19.42
CA SER A 108 7.97 -4.16 20.43
C SER A 108 8.93 -5.34 20.64
N ARG A 109 8.73 -6.45 19.92
CA ARG A 109 9.55 -7.67 20.01
C ARG A 109 10.02 -8.08 18.61
N GLY A 110 11.34 -8.01 18.37
CA GLY A 110 11.97 -8.32 17.08
C GLY A 110 11.65 -9.70 16.48
N HIS A 111 11.31 -10.68 17.31
CA HIS A 111 10.94 -12.05 16.89
C HIS A 111 9.82 -12.13 15.84
N SER A 112 8.86 -11.22 15.88
CA SER A 112 7.74 -11.26 14.94
C SER A 112 8.12 -10.82 13.52
N THR A 113 9.14 -10.00 13.39
CA THR A 113 9.63 -9.53 12.08
C THR A 113 10.51 -10.59 11.41
N GLU A 114 11.39 -11.24 12.16
CA GLU A 114 12.23 -12.33 11.65
C GLU A 114 11.39 -13.51 11.17
N MET A 115 10.40 -13.93 11.97
CA MET A 115 9.49 -15.00 11.59
C MET A 115 8.66 -14.65 10.36
N TYR A 116 8.26 -13.38 10.20
CA TYR A 116 7.57 -12.92 9.00
C TYR A 116 8.47 -13.00 7.76
N LEU A 117 9.71 -12.53 7.86
CA LEU A 117 10.67 -12.59 6.74
C LEU A 117 10.94 -14.04 6.31
N ALA A 118 10.98 -14.98 7.25
CA ALA A 118 11.21 -16.38 6.94
C ALA A 118 10.02 -17.09 6.29
N ILE A 119 8.79 -16.80 6.70
CA ILE A 119 7.61 -17.60 6.34
C ILE A 119 6.59 -16.80 5.51
N GLY A 120 6.32 -15.55 5.88
CA GLY A 120 5.24 -14.74 5.31
C GLY A 120 5.64 -13.90 4.11
N PHE A 121 6.90 -13.53 4.00
CA PHE A 121 7.39 -12.55 3.03
C PHE A 121 7.14 -12.99 1.58
N LEU A 122 7.49 -14.22 1.23
CA LEU A 122 7.36 -14.71 -0.14
C LEU A 122 5.88 -14.80 -0.58
N ARG A 123 5.03 -15.28 0.30
CA ARG A 123 3.59 -15.35 0.08
C ARG A 123 2.99 -13.96 -0.14
N ASP A 124 3.30 -13.04 0.77
CA ASP A 124 2.72 -11.70 0.73
C ASP A 124 3.25 -10.89 -0.46
N THR A 125 4.50 -11.13 -0.88
CA THR A 125 5.07 -10.55 -2.11
C THR A 125 4.30 -11.00 -3.34
N GLY A 126 3.98 -12.29 -3.46
CA GLY A 126 3.20 -12.82 -4.59
C GLY A 126 1.80 -12.21 -4.66
N VAL A 127 1.11 -12.13 -3.53
CA VAL A 127 -0.22 -11.51 -3.43
C VAL A 127 -0.15 -10.01 -3.74
N ALA A 128 0.83 -9.31 -3.20
CA ALA A 128 1.03 -7.89 -3.44
C ALA A 128 1.30 -7.60 -4.92
N LEU A 129 2.17 -8.37 -5.58
CA LEU A 129 2.44 -8.27 -7.01
C LEU A 129 1.16 -8.38 -7.83
N PHE A 130 0.35 -9.39 -7.56
CA PHE A 130 -0.89 -9.63 -8.28
C PHE A 130 -1.89 -8.47 -8.11
N ILE A 131 -2.11 -8.02 -6.88
CA ILE A 131 -3.04 -6.93 -6.58
C ILE A 131 -2.56 -5.61 -7.19
N VAL A 132 -1.28 -5.26 -6.98
CA VAL A 132 -0.69 -4.01 -7.50
C VAL A 132 -0.69 -4.00 -9.02
N PHE A 133 -0.35 -5.12 -9.65
CA PHE A 133 -0.44 -5.26 -11.11
C PHE A 133 -1.87 -5.00 -11.62
N GLY A 134 -2.87 -5.64 -11.01
CA GLY A 134 -4.27 -5.44 -11.37
C GLY A 134 -4.71 -3.98 -11.26
N ILE A 135 -4.36 -3.31 -10.16
CA ILE A 135 -4.68 -1.90 -9.94
C ILE A 135 -4.02 -1.03 -11.02
N HIS A 136 -2.72 -1.18 -11.25
CA HIS A 136 -2.02 -0.38 -12.26
C HIS A 136 -2.51 -0.66 -13.68
N PHE A 137 -2.84 -1.90 -14.00
CA PHE A 137 -3.43 -2.25 -15.28
C PHE A 137 -4.75 -1.51 -15.51
N VAL A 138 -5.68 -1.58 -14.55
CA VAL A 138 -6.97 -0.88 -14.64
C VAL A 138 -6.80 0.64 -14.77
N LEU A 139 -5.90 1.23 -13.97
CA LEU A 139 -5.64 2.67 -14.01
C LEU A 139 -5.04 3.10 -15.36
N GLN A 140 -4.11 2.33 -15.91
CA GLN A 140 -3.51 2.65 -17.21
C GLN A 140 -4.49 2.45 -18.37
N VAL A 141 -5.30 1.39 -18.35
CA VAL A 141 -6.36 1.18 -19.34
C VAL A 141 -7.35 2.35 -19.31
N LYS A 142 -7.76 2.78 -18.12
CA LYS A 142 -8.64 3.94 -17.97
C LYS A 142 -8.04 5.22 -18.57
N GLN A 143 -6.74 5.43 -18.44
CA GLN A 143 -6.06 6.60 -19.05
C GLN A 143 -6.03 6.54 -20.58
N ILE A 144 -6.05 5.35 -21.17
CA ILE A 144 -6.06 5.19 -22.65
C ILE A 144 -7.49 5.36 -23.20
N ILE A 145 -8.49 4.85 -22.50
CA ILE A 145 -9.88 4.83 -22.96
C ILE A 145 -10.60 6.16 -22.63
N GLY A 146 -10.24 6.78 -21.52
CA GLY A 146 -10.87 8.00 -21.02
C GLY A 146 -10.15 9.25 -21.35
#